data_5732105b81966d85f2dd0e5526aa204e
#
_entry.id   5732105b81966d85f2dd0e5526aa204e
#
_cell.length_a   1.000
_cell.length_b   1.000
_cell.length_c   1.000
_cell.angle_alpha   90.00
_cell.angle_beta   90.00
_cell.angle_gamma   90.00
#
_symmetry.space_group_name_H-M   'P 1'
#
loop_
_entity.id
_entity.type
_entity.pdbx_description
1 polymer ?
#
loop_
_entity_poly.entity_id
_entity_poly.type
_entity_poly.pdbx_seq_one_letter_code
_entity_poly.pdbx_strand_id
1 'polypeptide(L)'
;MMTTWSGGKLSSQKLKELAVCALLAVSAQSAAAPADQFTKLLSTLDELRSSQPSACGETLRKEWVGSVARDWYLWNDELAPVDPADYSTAQAYLNALTEPLAADGRDPGFSYLTTRQLDESQYTSGAYIGFGFRSGVGPEDALFLADVFESGPAWEAGLRRGMRVLEVDTGAGFETWQSLAERGATSSEVFGPAVLGTQRGFRLLDHDDEVLEVYIKKDELDPPAIASEPMLIDRPGRDPVGYLNFRQFTLSARLPLINASRFFREEGVTDYIIDLRYNGGGLLSIADVMLDLLGGNLADRQRSFFLSHNNWRADYNVYEYFERFTESIEPLRFVFITTRGTASASELVINSLAPHVEVVLVGSDTRGKAVGQYAFDQPGCDARLRLVSFEILNGEEVGGYYTGLADTGRFTLCAAADDLSRPFTDPEEDSFGTALSWLEEGSCPSQPISVEPPRSWRRSSALPAWLLHPPKALGAIGYRRH
;
A
#
# COMPACT_ATOMS: atom_id res chain seq x y z
N MET A 1 29.74 47.60 4.38
CA MET A 1 28.52 48.00 5.12
C MET A 1 27.37 47.25 4.53
N MET A 2 27.02 46.07 5.06
CA MET A 2 25.89 45.27 4.70
C MET A 2 24.87 45.38 5.83
N THR A 3 23.70 45.94 5.53
CA THR A 3 22.57 46.02 6.46
C THR A 3 21.68 44.81 6.22
N THR A 4 21.69 43.90 7.18
CA THR A 4 20.78 42.75 7.22
C THR A 4 19.40 43.20 7.65
N TRP A 5 18.40 42.92 6.83
CA TRP A 5 16.99 43.07 7.17
C TRP A 5 16.48 41.76 7.81
N SER A 6 16.24 41.78 9.10
CA SER A 6 15.63 40.65 9.84
C SER A 6 14.12 40.87 9.88
N GLY A 7 13.40 40.12 9.07
CA GLY A 7 11.94 40.02 9.13
C GLY A 7 11.48 39.19 10.35
N GLY A 8 11.22 39.85 11.47
CA GLY A 8 10.69 39.20 12.67
C GLY A 8 9.22 38.81 12.48
N LYS A 9 8.92 37.50 12.48
CA LYS A 9 7.56 36.98 12.63
C LYS A 9 7.03 37.36 14.01
N LEU A 10 5.99 38.16 14.06
CA LEU A 10 5.24 38.41 15.31
C LEU A 10 4.55 37.12 15.76
N SER A 11 4.88 36.64 16.97
CA SER A 11 4.25 35.45 17.54
C SER A 11 2.76 35.70 17.82
N SER A 12 1.94 34.64 17.77
CA SER A 12 0.48 34.70 18.06
C SER A 12 0.14 35.29 19.42
N GLN A 13 1.11 35.29 20.35
CA GLN A 13 1.01 35.87 21.67
C GLN A 13 1.11 37.41 21.63
N LYS A 14 1.96 38.00 20.77
CA LYS A 14 2.03 39.45 20.55
C LYS A 14 0.81 40.04 19.86
N LEU A 15 0.14 39.25 18.99
CA LEU A 15 -1.14 39.67 18.39
C LEU A 15 -2.27 39.64 19.43
N LYS A 16 -2.25 38.76 20.42
CA LYS A 16 -3.22 38.74 21.53
C LYS A 16 -2.98 39.89 22.50
N GLU A 17 -1.74 40.24 22.78
CA GLU A 17 -1.38 41.38 23.65
C GLU A 17 -1.72 42.73 23.00
N LEU A 18 -1.53 42.88 21.69
CA LEU A 18 -1.97 44.09 20.95
C LEU A 18 -3.50 44.24 20.88
N ALA A 19 -4.21 43.13 20.79
CA ALA A 19 -5.69 43.18 20.81
C ALA A 19 -6.24 43.51 22.21
N VAL A 20 -5.58 43.05 23.27
CA VAL A 20 -5.94 43.36 24.66
C VAL A 20 -5.57 44.83 25.02
N CYS A 21 -4.43 45.33 24.55
CA CYS A 21 -4.05 46.74 24.74
C CYS A 21 -4.98 47.70 23.98
N ALA A 22 -5.47 47.35 22.80
CA ALA A 22 -6.47 48.14 22.06
C ALA A 22 -7.84 48.20 22.78
N LEU A 23 -8.25 47.12 23.45
CA LEU A 23 -9.46 47.01 24.25
C LEU A 23 -9.38 47.77 25.59
N LEU A 24 -8.20 47.87 26.19
CA LEU A 24 -8.00 48.61 27.43
C LEU A 24 -7.80 50.14 27.24
N ALA A 25 -7.37 50.57 26.07
CA ALA A 25 -7.24 51.99 25.75
C ALA A 25 -8.57 52.67 25.45
N VAL A 26 -9.64 51.92 25.14
CA VAL A 26 -10.99 52.45 24.87
C VAL A 26 -11.79 52.69 26.16
N SER A 27 -11.35 52.14 27.29
CA SER A 27 -12.08 52.26 28.58
C SER A 27 -11.75 53.50 29.42
N ALA A 28 -10.89 54.41 28.95
CA ALA A 28 -10.42 55.56 29.76
C ALA A 28 -10.92 56.94 29.25
N GLN A 29 -11.75 57.04 28.23
CA GLN A 29 -12.39 58.31 27.85
C GLN A 29 -13.88 58.09 27.54
N SER A 30 -14.73 58.58 28.39
CA SER A 30 -16.19 58.65 28.25
C SER A 30 -16.61 59.57 27.12
N ALA A 31 -16.65 59.08 25.92
CA ALA A 31 -17.48 59.56 24.82
C ALA A 31 -17.93 58.32 24.06
N ALA A 32 -19.22 58.02 24.08
CA ALA A 32 -19.83 56.91 23.36
C ALA A 32 -19.46 57.01 21.90
N ALA A 33 -18.52 56.15 21.43
CA ALA A 33 -18.31 55.98 20.01
C ALA A 33 -19.62 55.47 19.40
N PRO A 34 -20.10 56.01 18.30
CA PRO A 34 -21.34 55.57 17.67
C PRO A 34 -21.28 54.08 17.41
N ALA A 35 -22.33 53.33 17.72
CA ALA A 35 -22.44 51.90 17.48
C ALA A 35 -22.06 51.47 16.04
N ASP A 36 -22.14 52.42 15.12
CA ASP A 36 -21.80 52.31 13.74
C ASP A 36 -20.28 52.12 13.49
N GLN A 37 -19.40 52.72 14.29
CA GLN A 37 -17.94 52.53 14.15
C GLN A 37 -17.48 51.15 14.66
N PHE A 38 -18.13 50.64 15.71
CA PHE A 38 -17.83 49.31 16.22
C PHE A 38 -18.32 48.21 15.27
N THR A 39 -19.51 48.37 14.71
CA THR A 39 -20.06 47.47 13.70
C THR A 39 -19.20 47.47 12.43
N LYS A 40 -18.69 48.63 12.02
CA LYS A 40 -17.79 48.77 10.87
C LYS A 40 -16.41 48.15 11.12
N LEU A 41 -15.90 48.21 12.36
CA LEU A 41 -14.67 47.56 12.74
C LEU A 41 -14.82 46.03 12.76
N LEU A 42 -15.96 45.54 13.26
CA LEU A 42 -16.27 44.09 13.24
C LEU A 42 -16.43 43.55 11.81
N SER A 43 -17.15 44.30 10.94
CA SER A 43 -17.27 43.91 9.53
C SER A 43 -15.92 43.92 8.78
N THR A 44 -15.06 44.88 9.09
CA THR A 44 -13.71 44.97 8.49
C THR A 44 -12.82 43.80 9.04
N LEU A 45 -12.97 43.44 10.30
CA LEU A 45 -12.26 42.26 10.88
C LEU A 45 -12.77 40.95 10.31
N ASP A 46 -14.07 40.82 10.06
CA ASP A 46 -14.66 39.65 9.40
C ASP A 46 -14.29 39.60 7.92
N GLU A 47 -14.21 40.73 7.21
CA GLU A 47 -13.70 40.80 5.85
C GLU A 47 -12.20 40.44 5.77
N LEU A 48 -11.37 40.91 6.71
CA LEU A 48 -9.96 40.57 6.81
C LEU A 48 -9.77 39.09 7.19
N ARG A 49 -10.65 38.52 8.01
CA ARG A 49 -10.66 37.12 8.38
C ARG A 49 -11.11 36.22 7.23
N SER A 50 -12.11 36.68 6.44
CA SER A 50 -12.60 35.97 5.25
C SER A 50 -11.67 36.09 4.04
N SER A 51 -10.83 37.13 4.00
CA SER A 51 -9.84 37.37 2.94
C SER A 51 -8.51 36.67 3.18
N GLN A 52 -8.25 36.17 4.40
CA GLN A 52 -7.10 35.28 4.62
C GLN A 52 -7.40 33.89 4.02
N PRO A 53 -6.54 33.38 3.13
CA PRO A 53 -6.70 32.03 2.64
C PRO A 53 -6.77 31.09 3.85
N SER A 54 -7.79 30.23 3.89
CA SER A 54 -7.84 29.16 4.88
C SER A 54 -6.50 28.43 4.89
N ALA A 55 -5.91 28.19 6.06
CA ALA A 55 -4.66 27.45 6.18
C ALA A 55 -4.70 26.10 5.44
N CYS A 56 -5.92 25.59 5.21
CA CYS A 56 -6.20 24.33 4.51
C CYS A 56 -6.71 24.53 3.07
N GLY A 57 -6.65 25.77 2.54
CA GLY A 57 -7.07 26.06 1.17
C GLY A 57 -6.09 25.52 0.12
N GLU A 58 -6.60 25.24 -1.10
CA GLU A 58 -5.81 24.63 -2.19
C GLU A 58 -4.56 25.44 -2.56
N THR A 59 -4.60 26.77 -2.51
CA THR A 59 -3.44 27.62 -2.81
C THR A 59 -2.28 27.34 -1.86
N LEU A 60 -2.52 27.40 -0.54
CA LEU A 60 -1.47 27.12 0.46
C LEU A 60 -1.06 25.66 0.46
N ARG A 61 -1.98 24.73 0.13
CA ARG A 61 -1.66 23.31 0.01
C ARG A 61 -0.73 23.06 -1.18
N LYS A 62 -0.95 23.68 -2.33
CA LYS A 62 -0.06 23.59 -3.50
C LYS A 62 1.33 24.16 -3.21
N GLU A 63 1.42 25.32 -2.55
CA GLU A 63 2.69 25.92 -2.13
C GLU A 63 3.47 25.00 -1.19
N TRP A 64 2.78 24.40 -0.21
CA TRP A 64 3.35 23.43 0.71
C TRP A 64 3.83 22.16 -0.01
N VAL A 65 3.01 21.57 -0.90
CA VAL A 65 3.39 20.40 -1.72
C VAL A 65 4.65 20.71 -2.53
N GLY A 66 4.69 21.84 -3.24
CA GLY A 66 5.85 22.21 -4.03
C GLY A 66 7.11 22.47 -3.19
N SER A 67 6.95 23.00 -1.98
CA SER A 67 8.08 23.20 -1.05
C SER A 67 8.64 21.85 -0.56
N VAL A 68 7.75 20.95 -0.14
CA VAL A 68 8.16 19.60 0.35
C VAL A 68 8.76 18.78 -0.79
N ALA A 69 8.17 18.82 -2.00
CA ALA A 69 8.68 18.08 -3.15
C ALA A 69 10.10 18.52 -3.54
N ARG A 70 10.35 19.82 -3.65
CA ARG A 70 11.70 20.33 -3.97
C ARG A 70 12.75 19.90 -2.94
N ASP A 71 12.36 19.71 -1.70
CA ASP A 71 13.27 19.42 -0.59
C ASP A 71 13.47 17.90 -0.38
N TRP A 72 12.41 17.10 -0.51
CA TRP A 72 12.39 15.70 -0.10
C TRP A 72 12.14 14.69 -1.20
N TYR A 73 11.68 15.12 -2.41
CA TYR A 73 11.46 14.17 -3.49
C TYR A 73 12.78 13.52 -3.90
N LEU A 74 12.79 12.20 -4.08
CA LEU A 74 14.01 11.44 -4.40
C LEU A 74 14.73 12.01 -5.63
N TRP A 75 13.97 12.37 -6.66
CA TRP A 75 14.46 12.98 -7.91
C TRP A 75 14.06 14.46 -7.98
N ASN A 76 14.42 15.23 -6.96
CA ASN A 76 14.01 16.61 -6.81
C ASN A 76 14.58 17.55 -7.89
N ASP A 77 15.63 17.16 -8.55
CA ASP A 77 16.27 17.86 -9.69
C ASP A 77 15.61 17.52 -11.04
N GLU A 78 14.76 16.50 -11.10
CA GLU A 78 13.99 16.09 -12.28
C GLU A 78 12.51 16.54 -12.23
N LEU A 79 12.10 17.29 -11.21
CA LEU A 79 10.74 17.81 -11.11
C LEU A 79 10.40 18.74 -12.29
N ALA A 80 9.19 18.59 -12.86
CA ALA A 80 8.73 19.46 -13.93
C ALA A 80 8.61 20.93 -13.47
N PRO A 81 9.05 21.91 -14.27
CA PRO A 81 8.97 23.34 -13.92
C PRO A 81 7.56 23.90 -14.18
N VAL A 82 6.59 23.52 -13.37
CA VAL A 82 5.17 23.90 -13.53
C VAL A 82 4.73 24.92 -12.48
N ASP A 83 3.80 25.84 -12.86
CA ASP A 83 3.24 26.84 -11.95
C ASP A 83 2.07 26.23 -11.17
N PRO A 84 2.06 26.28 -9.82
CA PRO A 84 0.93 25.83 -9.03
C PRO A 84 -0.39 26.56 -9.34
N ALA A 85 -0.35 27.76 -9.91
CA ALA A 85 -1.55 28.51 -10.29
C ALA A 85 -2.34 27.83 -11.43
N ASP A 86 -1.69 27.04 -12.27
CA ASP A 86 -2.32 26.40 -13.43
C ASP A 86 -3.18 25.16 -13.05
N TYR A 87 -3.14 24.72 -11.79
CA TYR A 87 -3.82 23.52 -11.34
C TYR A 87 -4.92 23.81 -10.32
N SER A 88 -6.07 23.15 -10.47
CA SER A 88 -7.23 23.35 -9.59
C SER A 88 -7.06 22.70 -8.21
N THR A 89 -6.27 21.62 -8.10
CA THR A 89 -6.04 20.88 -6.85
C THR A 89 -4.56 20.63 -6.60
N ALA A 90 -4.20 20.46 -5.33
CA ALA A 90 -2.83 20.12 -4.95
C ALA A 90 -2.41 18.72 -5.47
N GLN A 91 -3.34 17.78 -5.61
CA GLN A 91 -3.03 16.47 -6.23
C GLN A 91 -2.72 16.61 -7.72
N ALA A 92 -3.48 17.43 -8.46
CA ALA A 92 -3.21 17.67 -9.87
C ALA A 92 -1.84 18.37 -10.07
N TYR A 93 -1.51 19.31 -9.19
CA TYR A 93 -0.20 19.96 -9.18
C TYR A 93 0.94 18.98 -8.86
N LEU A 94 0.78 18.12 -7.85
CA LEU A 94 1.75 17.07 -7.52
C LEU A 94 1.98 16.13 -8.71
N ASN A 95 0.90 15.66 -9.35
CA ASN A 95 1.00 14.78 -10.51
C ASN A 95 1.76 15.45 -11.68
N ALA A 96 1.57 16.76 -11.87
CA ALA A 96 2.29 17.49 -12.90
C ALA A 96 3.77 17.72 -12.54
N LEU A 97 4.10 17.95 -11.27
CA LEU A 97 5.48 18.01 -10.80
C LEU A 97 6.26 16.71 -11.05
N THR A 98 5.61 15.56 -10.80
CA THR A 98 6.23 14.23 -10.90
C THR A 98 6.02 13.55 -12.25
N GLU A 99 5.41 14.25 -13.22
CA GLU A 99 5.08 13.70 -14.54
C GLU A 99 6.28 13.06 -15.26
N PRO A 100 7.51 13.67 -15.27
CA PRO A 100 8.66 13.05 -15.92
C PRO A 100 8.99 11.66 -15.38
N LEU A 101 8.86 11.49 -14.06
CA LEU A 101 9.14 10.22 -13.36
C LEU A 101 7.98 9.23 -13.50
N ALA A 102 6.76 9.72 -13.69
CA ALA A 102 5.60 8.90 -14.00
C ALA A 102 5.68 8.34 -15.44
N ALA A 103 6.15 9.16 -16.38
CA ALA A 103 6.31 8.78 -17.78
C ALA A 103 7.36 7.69 -17.99
N ASP A 104 8.46 7.71 -17.23
CA ASP A 104 9.51 6.69 -17.29
C ASP A 104 9.29 5.49 -16.34
N GLY A 105 8.19 5.51 -15.56
CA GLY A 105 7.77 4.40 -14.70
C GLY A 105 8.40 4.36 -13.32
N ARG A 106 9.28 5.32 -12.96
CA ARG A 106 9.90 5.38 -11.61
C ARG A 106 8.92 5.82 -10.51
N ASP A 107 8.03 6.78 -10.80
CA ASP A 107 6.94 7.20 -9.90
C ASP A 107 5.58 7.22 -10.62
N PRO A 108 5.01 6.09 -11.00
CA PRO A 108 3.72 6.03 -11.71
C PRO A 108 2.53 6.36 -10.80
N GLY A 109 2.66 7.42 -9.97
CA GLY A 109 1.67 7.87 -9.00
C GLY A 109 1.85 7.22 -7.62
N PHE A 110 3.07 6.87 -7.24
CA PHE A 110 3.38 6.48 -5.87
C PHE A 110 3.27 7.69 -4.92
N SER A 111 3.64 8.90 -5.38
CA SER A 111 3.44 10.14 -4.61
C SER A 111 1.99 10.60 -4.65
N TYR A 112 1.37 10.88 -3.48
CA TYR A 112 -0.05 11.24 -3.40
C TYR A 112 -0.41 12.00 -2.12
N LEU A 113 -1.57 12.68 -2.17
CA LEU A 113 -2.20 13.34 -1.02
C LEU A 113 -3.31 12.46 -0.43
N THR A 114 -3.39 12.45 0.89
CA THR A 114 -4.43 11.77 1.68
C THR A 114 -4.73 12.58 2.94
N THR A 115 -5.59 12.06 3.81
CA THR A 115 -5.77 12.60 5.16
C THR A 115 -4.89 11.82 6.15
N ARG A 116 -4.47 12.48 7.23
CA ARG A 116 -3.72 11.83 8.29
C ARG A 116 -4.51 10.69 8.91
N GLN A 117 -5.80 10.88 9.14
CA GLN A 117 -6.66 9.87 9.74
C GLN A 117 -6.75 8.59 8.90
N LEU A 118 -6.98 8.70 7.59
CA LEU A 118 -7.05 7.55 6.69
C LEU A 118 -5.71 6.82 6.61
N ASP A 119 -4.62 7.57 6.52
CA ASP A 119 -3.28 7.03 6.43
C ASP A 119 -2.87 6.27 7.71
N GLU A 120 -3.13 6.85 8.88
CA GLU A 120 -2.83 6.21 10.17
C GLU A 120 -3.65 4.92 10.37
N SER A 121 -4.93 4.92 10.01
CA SER A 121 -5.78 3.72 10.06
C SER A 121 -5.21 2.61 9.17
N GLN A 122 -4.85 2.93 7.94
CA GLN A 122 -4.31 1.97 6.98
C GLN A 122 -3.00 1.32 7.43
N TYR A 123 -2.08 2.09 8.05
CA TYR A 123 -0.78 1.56 8.47
C TYR A 123 -0.79 0.92 9.85
N THR A 124 -1.78 1.22 10.69
CA THR A 124 -1.93 0.58 12.00
C THR A 124 -2.41 -0.85 11.85
N SER A 125 -3.50 -1.06 11.13
CA SER A 125 -4.17 -2.36 11.02
C SER A 125 -4.58 -2.74 9.60
N GLY A 126 -4.56 -1.80 8.65
CA GLY A 126 -5.11 -1.99 7.31
C GLY A 126 -6.62 -1.81 7.26
N ALA A 127 -7.20 -1.15 8.26
CA ALA A 127 -8.64 -0.97 8.38
C ALA A 127 -9.25 -0.23 7.19
N TYR A 128 -10.37 -0.71 6.71
CA TYR A 128 -11.14 -0.13 5.62
C TYR A 128 -12.63 -0.49 5.72
N ILE A 129 -13.49 0.24 4.99
CA ILE A 129 -14.91 -0.11 4.90
C ILE A 129 -15.14 -0.96 3.66
N GLY A 130 -15.58 -2.22 3.85
CA GLY A 130 -15.75 -3.18 2.77
C GLY A 130 -16.62 -4.39 3.11
N PHE A 131 -16.72 -5.33 2.16
CA PHE A 131 -17.44 -6.59 2.37
C PHE A 131 -16.58 -7.69 3.00
N GLY A 132 -15.26 -7.52 3.07
CA GLY A 132 -14.35 -8.52 3.60
C GLY A 132 -13.82 -9.50 2.54
N PHE A 133 -13.72 -9.07 1.28
CA PHE A 133 -13.08 -9.87 0.24
C PHE A 133 -12.30 -8.99 -0.75
N ARG A 134 -11.39 -9.62 -1.47
CA ARG A 134 -10.80 -9.14 -2.72
C ARG A 134 -11.39 -9.93 -3.86
N SER A 135 -11.59 -9.30 -5.01
CA SER A 135 -12.04 -9.96 -6.22
C SER A 135 -10.98 -9.82 -7.32
N GLY A 136 -10.97 -10.77 -8.24
CA GLY A 136 -10.11 -10.77 -9.41
C GLY A 136 -10.84 -11.34 -10.62
N VAL A 137 -10.38 -10.97 -11.81
CA VAL A 137 -10.88 -11.51 -13.06
C VAL A 137 -9.98 -12.66 -13.47
N GLY A 138 -10.58 -13.84 -13.60
CA GLY A 138 -9.93 -15.08 -14.02
C GLY A 138 -10.21 -15.43 -15.47
N PRO A 139 -10.08 -16.71 -15.82
CA PRO A 139 -10.38 -17.21 -17.16
C PRO A 139 -11.78 -16.80 -17.63
N GLU A 140 -11.95 -16.64 -18.94
CA GLU A 140 -13.22 -16.27 -19.58
C GLU A 140 -13.80 -14.93 -19.09
N ASP A 141 -12.94 -14.04 -18.60
CA ASP A 141 -13.34 -12.76 -18.00
C ASP A 141 -14.31 -12.90 -16.81
N ALA A 142 -14.31 -14.05 -16.15
CA ALA A 142 -15.17 -14.32 -15.01
C ALA A 142 -14.62 -13.65 -13.73
N LEU A 143 -15.52 -13.12 -12.89
CA LEU A 143 -15.18 -12.51 -11.61
C LEU A 143 -15.16 -13.57 -10.52
N PHE A 144 -14.04 -13.67 -9.81
CA PHE A 144 -13.86 -14.59 -8.68
C PHE A 144 -13.57 -13.83 -7.38
N LEU A 145 -13.86 -14.47 -6.26
CA LEU A 145 -13.35 -14.04 -4.96
C LEU A 145 -11.89 -14.52 -4.82
N ALA A 146 -10.96 -13.59 -4.90
CA ALA A 146 -9.51 -13.87 -4.87
C ALA A 146 -8.98 -14.09 -3.45
N ASP A 147 -9.56 -13.42 -2.47
CA ASP A 147 -9.22 -13.54 -1.05
C ASP A 147 -10.46 -13.17 -0.22
N VAL A 148 -10.77 -13.90 0.83
CA VAL A 148 -11.89 -13.62 1.74
C VAL A 148 -11.36 -13.57 3.17
N PHE A 149 -11.63 -12.46 3.87
CA PHE A 149 -11.07 -12.23 5.20
C PHE A 149 -11.93 -12.88 6.29
N GLU A 150 -11.31 -13.69 7.10
CA GLU A 150 -11.94 -14.62 8.06
C GLU A 150 -12.83 -13.92 9.12
N SER A 151 -12.62 -12.64 9.36
CA SER A 151 -13.41 -11.84 10.31
C SER A 151 -14.43 -10.91 9.62
N GLY A 152 -14.59 -11.03 8.30
CA GLY A 152 -15.43 -10.10 7.53
C GLY A 152 -16.83 -10.62 7.21
N PRO A 153 -17.78 -9.72 6.85
CA PRO A 153 -19.16 -10.08 6.53
C PRO A 153 -19.29 -11.13 5.41
N ALA A 154 -18.36 -11.12 4.43
CA ALA A 154 -18.33 -12.13 3.37
C ALA A 154 -18.04 -13.53 3.92
N TRP A 155 -17.06 -13.66 4.83
CA TRP A 155 -16.74 -14.93 5.46
C TRP A 155 -17.90 -15.48 6.30
N GLU A 156 -18.54 -14.61 7.08
CA GLU A 156 -19.73 -14.95 7.88
C GLU A 156 -20.91 -15.38 7.03
N ALA A 157 -21.05 -14.80 5.82
CA ALA A 157 -22.05 -15.19 4.83
C ALA A 157 -21.72 -16.49 4.07
N GLY A 158 -20.61 -17.17 4.41
CA GLY A 158 -20.20 -18.42 3.78
C GLY A 158 -19.34 -18.26 2.52
N LEU A 159 -18.97 -17.03 2.13
CA LEU A 159 -18.13 -16.82 0.95
C LEU A 159 -16.70 -17.29 1.19
N ARG A 160 -16.07 -17.85 0.15
CA ARG A 160 -14.69 -18.35 0.16
C ARG A 160 -13.96 -17.96 -1.12
N ARG A 161 -12.59 -17.98 -1.06
CA ARG A 161 -11.77 -17.87 -2.27
C ARG A 161 -12.19 -18.95 -3.27
N GLY A 162 -12.20 -18.62 -4.55
CA GLY A 162 -12.56 -19.51 -5.64
C GLY A 162 -14.03 -19.43 -6.07
N MET A 163 -14.91 -18.89 -5.25
CA MET A 163 -16.30 -18.70 -5.65
C MET A 163 -16.40 -17.68 -6.80
N ARG A 164 -17.16 -18.04 -7.83
CA ARG A 164 -17.37 -17.22 -9.03
C ARG A 164 -18.62 -16.34 -8.88
N VAL A 165 -18.46 -15.04 -9.03
CA VAL A 165 -19.58 -14.08 -9.01
C VAL A 165 -20.32 -14.13 -10.34
N LEU A 166 -21.58 -14.54 -10.32
CA LEU A 166 -22.46 -14.63 -11.47
C LEU A 166 -23.23 -13.33 -11.70
N GLU A 167 -23.82 -12.80 -10.63
CA GLU A 167 -24.67 -11.62 -10.67
C GLU A 167 -24.48 -10.76 -9.42
N VAL A 168 -24.71 -9.45 -9.56
CA VAL A 168 -24.67 -8.49 -8.45
C VAL A 168 -25.95 -7.68 -8.44
N ASP A 169 -26.64 -7.60 -7.30
CA ASP A 169 -27.75 -6.66 -7.07
C ASP A 169 -27.17 -5.34 -6.54
N THR A 170 -27.17 -4.33 -7.39
CA THR A 170 -26.69 -2.99 -7.08
C THR A 170 -27.76 -2.10 -6.40
N GLY A 171 -28.96 -2.66 -6.13
CA GLY A 171 -30.13 -1.98 -5.58
C GLY A 171 -31.25 -1.78 -6.59
N ALA A 172 -31.05 -2.20 -7.86
CA ALA A 172 -32.05 -2.19 -8.93
C ALA A 172 -32.45 -3.60 -9.39
N GLY A 173 -32.03 -4.62 -8.67
CA GLY A 173 -32.14 -6.03 -9.03
C GLY A 173 -30.81 -6.62 -9.49
N PHE A 174 -30.80 -7.94 -9.68
CA PHE A 174 -29.60 -8.66 -10.11
C PHE A 174 -29.28 -8.38 -11.59
N GLU A 175 -28.03 -8.03 -11.85
CA GLU A 175 -27.42 -7.87 -13.17
C GLU A 175 -26.22 -8.81 -13.26
N THR A 176 -26.05 -9.49 -14.42
CA THR A 176 -24.94 -10.42 -14.61
C THR A 176 -23.59 -9.68 -14.59
N TRP A 177 -22.56 -10.32 -14.07
CA TRP A 177 -21.20 -9.78 -14.11
C TRP A 177 -20.78 -9.40 -15.55
N GLN A 178 -21.11 -10.24 -16.52
CA GLN A 178 -20.77 -9.97 -17.91
C GLN A 178 -21.41 -8.66 -18.42
N SER A 179 -22.72 -8.43 -18.14
CA SER A 179 -23.40 -7.17 -18.51
C SER A 179 -22.76 -5.95 -17.85
N LEU A 180 -22.42 -6.06 -16.55
CA LEU A 180 -21.72 -5.01 -15.81
C LEU A 180 -20.35 -4.68 -16.43
N ALA A 181 -19.58 -5.70 -16.79
CA ALA A 181 -18.27 -5.56 -17.42
C ALA A 181 -18.36 -4.97 -18.83
N GLU A 182 -19.27 -5.46 -19.67
CA GLU A 182 -19.47 -4.99 -21.07
C GLU A 182 -19.87 -3.51 -21.12
N ARG A 183 -20.69 -3.02 -20.19
CA ARG A 183 -21.05 -1.60 -20.11
C ARG A 183 -20.02 -0.73 -19.38
N GLY A 184 -18.90 -1.30 -18.94
CA GLY A 184 -17.84 -0.58 -18.26
C GLY A 184 -18.22 -0.06 -16.85
N ALA A 185 -19.03 -0.83 -16.11
CA ALA A 185 -19.46 -0.45 -14.77
C ALA A 185 -18.25 -0.19 -13.85
N THR A 186 -18.29 0.90 -13.10
CA THR A 186 -17.24 1.25 -12.14
C THR A 186 -17.31 0.39 -10.87
N SER A 187 -16.20 0.29 -10.13
CA SER A 187 -16.20 -0.37 -8.81
C SER A 187 -17.26 0.17 -7.86
N SER A 188 -17.47 1.49 -7.88
CA SER A 188 -18.50 2.14 -7.06
C SER A 188 -19.92 1.78 -7.49
N GLU A 189 -20.16 1.51 -8.75
CA GLU A 189 -21.46 1.03 -9.24
C GLU A 189 -21.67 -0.43 -8.83
N VAL A 190 -20.68 -1.29 -9.05
CA VAL A 190 -20.78 -2.72 -8.72
C VAL A 190 -20.85 -2.94 -7.21
N PHE A 191 -19.85 -2.46 -6.47
CA PHE A 191 -19.72 -2.74 -5.05
C PHE A 191 -20.26 -1.62 -4.14
N GLY A 192 -20.72 -0.50 -4.71
CA GLY A 192 -21.18 0.67 -3.95
C GLY A 192 -20.04 1.47 -3.29
N PRO A 193 -20.35 2.66 -2.74
CA PRO A 193 -19.35 3.50 -2.06
C PRO A 193 -18.80 2.81 -0.80
N ALA A 194 -17.59 3.22 -0.37
CA ALA A 194 -17.00 2.76 0.90
C ALA A 194 -17.66 3.46 2.10
N VAL A 195 -18.95 3.17 2.31
CA VAL A 195 -19.79 3.72 3.38
C VAL A 195 -20.36 2.56 4.19
N LEU A 196 -20.26 2.65 5.51
CA LEU A 196 -20.76 1.67 6.46
C LEU A 196 -22.25 1.36 6.18
N GLY A 197 -22.60 0.07 6.17
CA GLY A 197 -23.97 -0.40 5.92
C GLY A 197 -24.39 -0.41 4.44
N THR A 198 -23.52 0.01 3.49
CA THR A 198 -23.79 -0.17 2.05
C THR A 198 -24.03 -1.64 1.75
N GLN A 199 -25.21 -1.98 1.25
CA GLN A 199 -25.62 -3.36 0.96
C GLN A 199 -25.50 -3.70 -0.51
N ARG A 200 -25.12 -4.96 -0.80
CA ARG A 200 -25.18 -5.60 -2.13
C ARG A 200 -25.68 -7.03 -2.00
N GLY A 201 -26.42 -7.47 -3.01
CA GLY A 201 -26.73 -8.88 -3.23
C GLY A 201 -25.71 -9.51 -4.18
N PHE A 202 -25.32 -10.73 -3.93
CA PHE A 202 -24.44 -11.51 -4.79
C PHE A 202 -25.05 -12.87 -5.05
N ARG A 203 -25.02 -13.32 -6.31
CA ARG A 203 -25.20 -14.71 -6.70
C ARG A 203 -23.86 -15.23 -7.13
N LEU A 204 -23.39 -16.29 -6.47
CA LEU A 204 -22.07 -16.87 -6.70
C LEU A 204 -22.25 -18.38 -6.98
N LEU A 205 -21.37 -18.90 -7.79
CA LEU A 205 -21.18 -20.33 -7.93
C LEU A 205 -20.11 -20.74 -6.91
N ASP A 206 -20.42 -21.74 -6.08
CA ASP A 206 -19.49 -22.27 -5.10
C ASP A 206 -18.61 -23.41 -5.69
N HIS A 207 -17.83 -24.07 -4.85
CA HIS A 207 -16.91 -25.15 -5.26
C HIS A 207 -17.64 -26.47 -5.65
N ASP A 208 -18.92 -26.61 -5.29
CA ASP A 208 -19.77 -27.75 -5.60
C ASP A 208 -20.69 -27.47 -6.81
N ASP A 209 -20.43 -26.37 -7.54
CA ASP A 209 -21.25 -25.85 -8.64
C ASP A 209 -22.69 -25.47 -8.23
N GLU A 210 -22.91 -25.20 -6.94
CA GLU A 210 -24.20 -24.73 -6.45
C GLU A 210 -24.27 -23.21 -6.41
N VAL A 211 -25.46 -22.64 -6.70
CA VAL A 211 -25.66 -21.19 -6.66
C VAL A 211 -26.02 -20.74 -5.25
N LEU A 212 -25.15 -19.94 -4.66
CA LEU A 212 -25.38 -19.27 -3.40
C LEU A 212 -25.88 -17.83 -3.66
N GLU A 213 -27.01 -17.45 -3.05
CA GLU A 213 -27.51 -16.07 -3.04
C GLU A 213 -27.36 -15.49 -1.65
N VAL A 214 -26.64 -14.36 -1.53
CA VAL A 214 -26.42 -13.68 -0.25
C VAL A 214 -26.56 -12.16 -0.38
N TYR A 215 -27.02 -11.52 0.69
CA TYR A 215 -27.01 -10.07 0.83
C TYR A 215 -26.07 -9.67 1.96
N ILE A 216 -25.03 -8.90 1.60
CA ILE A 216 -23.97 -8.50 2.53
C ILE A 216 -23.95 -6.99 2.69
N LYS A 217 -23.67 -6.51 3.89
CA LYS A 217 -23.44 -5.09 4.18
C LYS A 217 -21.96 -4.84 4.40
N LYS A 218 -21.47 -3.70 3.89
CA LYS A 218 -20.13 -3.23 4.22
C LYS A 218 -20.02 -2.91 5.69
N ASP A 219 -18.91 -3.33 6.28
CA ASP A 219 -18.54 -3.03 7.65
C ASP A 219 -17.14 -2.42 7.71
N GLU A 220 -16.76 -1.87 8.84
CA GLU A 220 -15.38 -1.52 9.14
C GLU A 220 -14.61 -2.81 9.42
N LEU A 221 -13.56 -3.03 8.67
CA LEU A 221 -12.82 -4.28 8.65
C LEU A 221 -11.37 -4.03 9.02
N ASP A 222 -10.83 -4.92 9.82
CA ASP A 222 -9.42 -5.00 10.19
C ASP A 222 -8.87 -6.37 9.72
N PRO A 223 -8.43 -6.47 8.43
CA PRO A 223 -8.03 -7.75 7.87
C PRO A 223 -6.81 -8.30 8.60
N PRO A 224 -6.80 -9.60 8.99
CA PRO A 224 -5.62 -10.21 9.57
C PRO A 224 -4.45 -10.14 8.58
N ALA A 225 -3.28 -9.75 9.07
CA ALA A 225 -2.07 -9.62 8.24
C ALA A 225 -1.60 -10.97 7.68
N ILE A 226 -1.93 -12.06 8.34
CA ILE A 226 -1.71 -13.44 7.87
C ILE A 226 -3.07 -14.04 7.52
N ALA A 227 -3.20 -14.62 6.32
CA ALA A 227 -4.47 -15.11 5.79
C ALA A 227 -5.01 -16.37 6.50
N SER A 228 -4.13 -17.13 7.11
CA SER A 228 -4.45 -18.34 7.88
C SER A 228 -3.34 -18.57 8.90
N GLU A 229 -3.53 -19.48 9.85
CA GLU A 229 -2.41 -19.94 10.67
C GLU A 229 -1.26 -20.43 9.76
N PRO A 230 0.01 -20.25 10.17
CA PRO A 230 1.15 -20.82 9.47
C PRO A 230 1.01 -22.34 9.39
N MET A 231 1.31 -22.93 8.23
CA MET A 231 1.05 -24.35 7.98
C MET A 231 2.31 -25.10 7.61
N LEU A 232 2.32 -26.40 7.92
CA LEU A 232 3.26 -27.37 7.37
C LEU A 232 2.60 -28.09 6.20
N ILE A 233 3.28 -28.11 5.08
CA ILE A 233 2.86 -28.86 3.89
C ILE A 233 3.68 -30.14 3.83
N ASP A 234 3.02 -31.27 4.05
CA ASP A 234 3.66 -32.58 4.02
C ASP A 234 4.15 -32.95 2.62
N ARG A 235 5.38 -33.46 2.53
CA ARG A 235 5.96 -34.01 1.31
C ARG A 235 6.35 -35.48 1.55
N PRO A 236 5.78 -36.44 0.81
CA PRO A 236 6.10 -37.84 1.00
C PRO A 236 7.61 -38.15 0.89
N GLY A 237 8.23 -38.60 1.98
CA GLY A 237 9.65 -38.96 2.03
C GLY A 237 10.64 -37.82 2.06
N ARG A 238 10.18 -36.58 2.32
CA ARG A 238 10.98 -35.34 2.49
C ARG A 238 10.52 -34.59 3.73
N ASP A 239 11.33 -33.61 4.15
CA ASP A 239 10.96 -32.70 5.22
C ASP A 239 9.77 -31.80 4.76
N PRO A 240 8.88 -31.42 5.66
CA PRO A 240 7.74 -30.56 5.35
C PRO A 240 8.20 -29.18 4.92
N VAL A 241 7.32 -28.46 4.20
CA VAL A 241 7.51 -27.06 3.80
C VAL A 241 6.70 -26.14 4.71
N GLY A 242 7.30 -25.08 5.21
CA GLY A 242 6.58 -24.01 5.89
C GLY A 242 5.84 -23.12 4.89
N TYR A 243 4.53 -22.99 5.03
CA TYR A 243 3.72 -22.08 4.21
C TYR A 243 3.18 -20.91 5.03
N LEU A 244 3.34 -19.70 4.51
CA LEU A 244 2.82 -18.47 5.09
C LEU A 244 2.20 -17.59 4.00
N ASN A 245 0.91 -17.31 4.07
CA ASN A 245 0.29 -16.26 3.25
C ASN A 245 0.24 -14.95 4.06
N PHE A 246 1.01 -13.96 3.61
CA PHE A 246 1.19 -12.69 4.30
C PHE A 246 0.60 -11.54 3.49
N ARG A 247 -0.47 -10.93 3.99
CA ARG A 247 -1.30 -9.96 3.27
C ARG A 247 -0.76 -8.53 3.26
N GLN A 248 -0.13 -8.07 4.36
CA GLN A 248 0.31 -6.67 4.45
C GLN A 248 1.26 -6.38 5.61
N PHE A 249 2.11 -5.38 5.44
CA PHE A 249 3.07 -4.92 6.44
C PHE A 249 2.48 -3.79 7.30
N THR A 250 1.57 -4.12 8.21
CA THR A 250 0.96 -3.20 9.20
C THR A 250 1.54 -3.41 10.59
N LEU A 251 1.33 -2.47 11.51
CA LEU A 251 1.79 -2.64 12.90
C LEU A 251 1.17 -3.87 13.57
N SER A 252 -0.07 -4.20 13.25
CA SER A 252 -0.76 -5.40 13.74
C SER A 252 -0.11 -6.71 13.29
N ALA A 253 0.70 -6.70 12.22
CA ALA A 253 1.39 -7.88 11.69
C ALA A 253 2.55 -8.36 12.55
N ARG A 254 3.12 -7.50 13.41
CA ARG A 254 4.35 -7.80 14.13
C ARG A 254 4.27 -9.08 14.97
N LEU A 255 3.25 -9.20 15.78
CA LEU A 255 3.08 -10.34 16.68
C LEU A 255 2.71 -11.64 15.93
N PRO A 256 1.79 -11.64 14.95
CA PRO A 256 1.55 -12.77 14.07
C PRO A 256 2.81 -13.29 13.36
N LEU A 257 3.68 -12.41 12.83
CA LEU A 257 4.94 -12.81 12.20
C LEU A 257 5.89 -13.50 13.18
N ILE A 258 6.06 -12.96 14.38
CA ILE A 258 6.88 -13.57 15.44
C ILE A 258 6.36 -14.97 15.80
N ASN A 259 5.04 -15.12 15.93
CA ASN A 259 4.41 -16.42 16.26
C ASN A 259 4.57 -17.42 15.11
N ALA A 260 4.41 -16.99 13.85
CA ALA A 260 4.62 -17.84 12.69
C ALA A 260 6.07 -18.33 12.59
N SER A 261 7.02 -17.43 12.80
CA SER A 261 8.45 -17.77 12.80
C SER A 261 8.80 -18.73 13.92
N ARG A 262 8.28 -18.51 15.14
CA ARG A 262 8.45 -19.44 16.27
C ARG A 262 7.92 -20.82 15.95
N PHE A 263 6.71 -20.92 15.40
CA PHE A 263 6.10 -22.19 14.96
C PHE A 263 7.01 -22.94 13.98
N PHE A 264 7.44 -22.30 12.89
CA PHE A 264 8.33 -22.92 11.92
C PHE A 264 9.67 -23.36 12.48
N ARG A 265 10.23 -22.58 13.40
CA ARG A 265 11.49 -22.91 14.07
C ARG A 265 11.33 -24.13 15.00
N GLU A 266 10.25 -24.21 15.76
CA GLU A 266 9.96 -25.33 16.66
C GLU A 266 9.75 -26.63 15.87
N GLU A 267 9.17 -26.56 14.67
CA GLU A 267 8.98 -27.69 13.75
C GLU A 267 10.25 -28.02 12.93
N GLY A 268 11.30 -27.20 13.01
CA GLY A 268 12.60 -27.46 12.35
C GLY A 268 12.54 -27.36 10.82
N VAL A 269 11.63 -26.58 10.28
CA VAL A 269 11.45 -26.39 8.83
C VAL A 269 12.59 -25.58 8.23
N THR A 270 13.01 -25.96 7.02
CA THR A 270 14.11 -25.30 6.29
C THR A 270 13.72 -24.81 4.90
N ASP A 271 12.69 -25.36 4.30
CA ASP A 271 12.13 -24.91 3.01
C ASP A 271 10.83 -24.15 3.25
N TYR A 272 10.67 -22.99 2.59
CA TYR A 272 9.52 -22.12 2.83
C TYR A 272 8.87 -21.67 1.53
N ILE A 273 7.53 -21.60 1.55
CA ILE A 273 6.70 -20.90 0.58
C ILE A 273 6.07 -19.71 1.29
N ILE A 274 6.48 -18.50 0.89
CA ILE A 274 5.91 -17.24 1.39
C ILE A 274 5.03 -16.64 0.29
N ASP A 275 3.72 -16.66 0.52
CA ASP A 275 2.75 -16.16 -0.45
C ASP A 275 2.50 -14.66 -0.23
N LEU A 276 3.00 -13.86 -1.16
CA LEU A 276 2.88 -12.40 -1.19
C LEU A 276 2.05 -11.89 -2.38
N ARG A 277 1.28 -12.75 -3.05
CA ARG A 277 0.63 -12.43 -4.34
C ARG A 277 -0.25 -11.18 -4.32
N TYR A 278 -0.80 -10.79 -3.18
CA TYR A 278 -1.63 -9.57 -3.04
C TYR A 278 -1.07 -8.56 -2.04
N ASN A 279 0.17 -8.74 -1.63
CA ASN A 279 0.82 -7.89 -0.65
C ASN A 279 1.50 -6.68 -1.30
N GLY A 280 0.85 -5.52 -1.27
CA GLY A 280 1.38 -4.26 -1.80
C GLY A 280 2.46 -3.60 -0.94
N GLY A 281 2.93 -4.26 0.12
CA GLY A 281 3.92 -3.73 1.05
C GLY A 281 3.31 -3.14 2.31
N GLY A 282 3.92 -2.07 2.82
CA GLY A 282 3.51 -1.36 4.03
C GLY A 282 4.70 -0.76 4.79
N LEU A 283 4.74 -0.96 6.11
CA LEU A 283 5.76 -0.35 6.98
C LEU A 283 7.12 -1.02 6.85
N LEU A 284 8.18 -0.22 6.69
CA LEU A 284 9.57 -0.68 6.72
C LEU A 284 9.93 -1.38 8.04
N SER A 285 9.45 -0.84 9.16
CA SER A 285 9.72 -1.44 10.47
C SER A 285 9.16 -2.86 10.62
N ILE A 286 8.13 -3.21 9.86
CA ILE A 286 7.57 -4.58 9.83
C ILE A 286 8.34 -5.44 8.80
N ALA A 287 8.80 -4.85 7.69
CA ALA A 287 9.70 -5.54 6.77
C ALA A 287 11.03 -5.89 7.44
N ASP A 288 11.57 -4.98 8.24
CA ASP A 288 12.78 -5.17 9.04
C ASP A 288 12.61 -6.34 10.04
N VAL A 289 11.52 -6.34 10.82
CA VAL A 289 11.17 -7.47 11.69
C VAL A 289 11.06 -8.78 10.90
N MET A 290 10.44 -8.78 9.71
CA MET A 290 10.33 -9.97 8.87
C MET A 290 11.71 -10.44 8.38
N LEU A 291 12.60 -9.51 8.00
CA LEU A 291 13.99 -9.81 7.63
C LEU A 291 14.76 -10.45 8.77
N ASP A 292 14.63 -9.92 9.99
CA ASP A 292 15.26 -10.47 11.19
C ASP A 292 14.77 -11.87 11.53
N LEU A 293 13.47 -12.11 11.37
CA LEU A 293 12.88 -13.42 11.59
C LEU A 293 13.31 -14.45 10.53
N LEU A 294 13.39 -14.04 9.26
CA LEU A 294 13.71 -14.93 8.13
C LEU A 294 15.21 -15.08 7.89
N GLY A 295 15.99 -14.02 8.10
CA GLY A 295 17.42 -13.97 7.76
C GLY A 295 18.37 -13.82 8.95
N GLY A 296 17.89 -13.52 10.15
CA GLY A 296 18.73 -13.22 11.31
C GLY A 296 19.69 -14.33 11.72
N ASN A 297 19.36 -15.59 11.55
CA ASN A 297 20.28 -16.70 11.79
C ASN A 297 21.33 -16.89 10.69
N LEU A 298 21.04 -16.43 9.45
CA LEU A 298 21.95 -16.54 8.30
C LEU A 298 22.96 -15.40 8.25
N ALA A 299 22.51 -14.19 8.57
CA ALA A 299 23.22 -12.95 8.26
C ALA A 299 23.31 -11.98 9.45
N ASP A 300 23.31 -12.48 10.70
CA ASP A 300 23.40 -11.65 11.91
C ASP A 300 24.48 -10.57 11.78
N ARG A 301 24.09 -9.31 12.03
CA ARG A 301 24.93 -8.11 11.91
C ARG A 301 25.46 -7.79 10.51
N GLN A 302 25.03 -8.49 9.48
CA GLN A 302 25.26 -8.07 8.10
C GLN A 302 24.21 -7.04 7.68
N ARG A 303 24.52 -6.23 6.67
CA ARG A 303 23.58 -5.25 6.14
C ARG A 303 22.38 -5.95 5.53
N SER A 304 21.17 -5.56 5.92
CA SER A 304 19.93 -6.07 5.36
C SER A 304 19.46 -5.21 4.18
N PHE A 305 19.42 -3.89 4.37
CA PHE A 305 19.07 -2.96 3.29
C PHE A 305 19.68 -1.57 3.52
N PHE A 306 19.64 -0.75 2.47
CA PHE A 306 20.11 0.63 2.47
C PHE A 306 19.02 1.56 1.93
N LEU A 307 18.76 2.67 2.64
CA LEU A 307 17.89 3.75 2.21
C LEU A 307 18.74 4.91 1.68
N SER A 308 18.60 5.20 0.38
CA SER A 308 19.32 6.26 -0.32
C SER A 308 18.38 7.42 -0.65
N HIS A 309 18.73 8.62 -0.20
CA HIS A 309 17.96 9.85 -0.40
C HIS A 309 18.58 10.71 -1.51
N ASN A 310 17.86 11.77 -1.89
CA ASN A 310 18.42 12.78 -2.80
C ASN A 310 19.65 13.48 -2.19
N ASN A 311 20.41 14.19 -3.02
CA ASN A 311 21.66 14.84 -2.62
C ASN A 311 21.50 15.87 -1.48
N TRP A 312 20.31 16.47 -1.31
CA TRP A 312 20.05 17.44 -0.24
C TRP A 312 19.72 16.75 1.10
N ARG A 313 19.43 15.48 1.05
CA ARG A 313 19.04 14.65 2.19
C ARG A 313 19.95 13.43 2.38
N ALA A 314 21.14 13.45 1.79
CA ALA A 314 22.11 12.36 1.92
C ALA A 314 22.55 12.08 3.37
N ASP A 315 22.38 13.04 4.29
CA ASP A 315 22.56 12.86 5.73
C ASP A 315 21.49 11.97 6.38
N TYR A 316 20.39 11.66 5.67
CA TYR A 316 19.38 10.69 6.07
C TYR A 316 19.65 9.29 5.54
N ASN A 317 20.69 9.10 4.71
CA ASN A 317 21.07 7.77 4.24
C ASN A 317 21.38 6.86 5.43
N VAL A 318 20.82 5.65 5.41
CA VAL A 318 20.96 4.70 6.52
C VAL A 318 21.06 3.28 6.02
N TYR A 319 21.96 2.50 6.61
CA TYR A 319 22.02 1.06 6.50
C TYR A 319 21.26 0.45 7.66
N GLU A 320 20.43 -0.53 7.37
CA GLU A 320 19.85 -1.42 8.36
C GLU A 320 20.59 -2.77 8.33
N TYR A 321 20.48 -3.52 9.43
CA TYR A 321 21.27 -4.72 9.64
C TYR A 321 20.36 -5.83 10.13
N PHE A 322 20.61 -7.05 9.70
CA PHE A 322 19.93 -8.21 10.27
C PHE A 322 20.24 -8.33 11.76
N GLU A 323 19.22 -8.51 12.57
CA GLU A 323 19.30 -8.83 13.99
C GLU A 323 18.77 -10.23 14.25
N ARG A 324 19.54 -11.03 14.96
CA ARG A 324 19.11 -12.36 15.33
C ARG A 324 18.13 -12.33 16.49
N PHE A 325 16.91 -12.78 16.25
CA PHE A 325 15.91 -13.01 17.30
C PHE A 325 15.92 -14.47 17.79
N THR A 326 15.33 -14.70 18.97
CA THR A 326 15.14 -16.05 19.48
C THR A 326 14.25 -16.88 18.55
N GLU A 327 13.36 -16.24 17.86
CA GLU A 327 12.40 -16.82 16.91
C GLU A 327 12.91 -16.90 15.47
N SER A 328 14.11 -16.36 15.16
CA SER A 328 14.66 -16.42 13.79
C SER A 328 14.82 -17.87 13.33
N ILE A 329 14.36 -18.14 12.11
CA ILE A 329 14.42 -19.47 11.47
C ILE A 329 15.79 -19.74 10.84
N GLU A 330 16.02 -20.98 10.39
CA GLU A 330 17.24 -21.42 9.69
C GLU A 330 16.88 -21.92 8.28
N PRO A 331 16.56 -21.02 7.34
CA PRO A 331 16.10 -21.40 6.03
C PRO A 331 17.25 -21.89 5.14
N LEU A 332 16.96 -22.86 4.28
CA LEU A 332 17.80 -23.27 3.15
C LEU A 332 17.30 -22.62 1.86
N ARG A 333 15.98 -22.53 1.68
CA ARG A 333 15.37 -22.01 0.44
C ARG A 333 14.07 -21.28 0.74
N PHE A 334 13.84 -20.21 -0.03
CA PHE A 334 12.54 -19.54 -0.09
C PHE A 334 11.98 -19.59 -1.50
N VAL A 335 10.72 -19.94 -1.60
CA VAL A 335 9.88 -19.68 -2.77
C VAL A 335 8.89 -18.57 -2.41
N PHE A 336 8.95 -17.46 -3.11
CA PHE A 336 7.97 -16.39 -2.97
C PHE A 336 6.93 -16.48 -4.08
N ILE A 337 5.64 -16.66 -3.71
CA ILE A 337 4.56 -16.53 -4.68
C ILE A 337 4.24 -15.06 -4.84
N THR A 338 4.39 -14.57 -6.07
CA THR A 338 4.31 -13.14 -6.39
C THR A 338 3.37 -12.85 -7.55
N THR A 339 2.83 -11.64 -7.57
CA THR A 339 2.08 -11.08 -8.71
C THR A 339 2.42 -9.60 -8.87
N ARG A 340 1.87 -8.94 -9.88
CA ARG A 340 1.93 -7.46 -9.98
C ARG A 340 1.29 -6.73 -8.78
N GLY A 341 0.60 -7.44 -7.89
CA GLY A 341 0.13 -6.94 -6.59
C GLY A 341 1.23 -6.90 -5.52
N THR A 342 2.31 -7.67 -5.70
CA THR A 342 3.47 -7.72 -4.79
C THR A 342 4.35 -6.49 -4.99
N ALA A 343 4.52 -5.64 -3.96
CA ALA A 343 5.19 -4.35 -4.13
C ALA A 343 5.93 -3.89 -2.86
N SER A 344 6.90 -2.97 -3.04
CA SER A 344 7.47 -2.14 -1.96
C SER A 344 8.13 -2.99 -0.84
N ALA A 345 7.61 -2.97 0.40
CA ALA A 345 8.16 -3.76 1.52
C ALA A 345 8.25 -5.27 1.20
N SER A 346 7.34 -5.82 0.39
CA SER A 346 7.43 -7.20 -0.08
C SER A 346 8.65 -7.42 -0.97
N GLU A 347 8.88 -6.50 -1.91
CA GLU A 347 10.04 -6.54 -2.82
C GLU A 347 11.35 -6.30 -2.06
N LEU A 348 11.33 -5.41 -1.06
CA LEU A 348 12.46 -5.20 -0.15
C LEU A 348 12.87 -6.51 0.54
N VAL A 349 11.92 -7.23 1.14
CA VAL A 349 12.21 -8.49 1.85
C VAL A 349 12.83 -9.51 0.90
N ILE A 350 12.27 -9.70 -0.29
CA ILE A 350 12.79 -10.63 -1.29
C ILE A 350 14.21 -10.22 -1.73
N ASN A 351 14.42 -8.94 -2.07
CA ASN A 351 15.70 -8.44 -2.56
C ASN A 351 16.80 -8.47 -1.48
N SER A 352 16.43 -8.28 -0.21
CA SER A 352 17.39 -8.30 0.91
C SER A 352 17.79 -9.70 1.34
N LEU A 353 16.94 -10.70 1.16
CA LEU A 353 17.27 -12.10 1.47
C LEU A 353 18.13 -12.76 0.38
N ALA A 354 17.98 -12.35 -0.87
CA ALA A 354 18.63 -12.99 -2.02
C ALA A 354 20.16 -13.12 -1.95
N PRO A 355 20.95 -12.19 -1.33
CA PRO A 355 22.39 -12.39 -1.15
C PRO A 355 22.78 -13.49 -0.15
N HIS A 356 21.83 -13.93 0.70
CA HIS A 356 22.11 -14.77 1.87
C HIS A 356 21.54 -16.17 1.79
N VAL A 357 20.54 -16.38 0.94
CA VAL A 357 19.81 -17.65 0.81
C VAL A 357 19.26 -17.82 -0.60
N GLU A 358 19.00 -19.06 -1.01
CA GLU A 358 18.37 -19.32 -2.31
C GLU A 358 16.93 -18.81 -2.32
N VAL A 359 16.62 -17.93 -3.28
CA VAL A 359 15.32 -17.28 -3.46
C VAL A 359 14.82 -17.48 -4.88
N VAL A 360 13.61 -17.98 -5.02
CA VAL A 360 12.90 -18.14 -6.29
C VAL A 360 11.54 -17.45 -6.25
N LEU A 361 11.15 -16.85 -7.35
CA LEU A 361 9.82 -16.29 -7.55
C LEU A 361 8.96 -17.28 -8.32
N VAL A 362 7.71 -17.40 -7.92
CA VAL A 362 6.70 -18.21 -8.62
C VAL A 362 5.46 -17.33 -8.86
N GLY A 363 4.85 -17.49 -10.03
CA GLY A 363 3.68 -16.71 -10.42
C GLY A 363 3.99 -15.72 -11.53
N SER A 364 3.83 -14.44 -11.28
CA SER A 364 4.25 -13.37 -12.18
C SER A 364 5.23 -12.43 -11.51
N ASP A 365 5.87 -11.58 -12.32
CA ASP A 365 6.80 -10.57 -11.81
C ASP A 365 6.11 -9.59 -10.84
N THR A 366 6.89 -8.98 -9.96
CA THR A 366 6.44 -8.01 -8.97
C THR A 366 6.13 -6.65 -9.57
N ARG A 367 5.62 -5.72 -8.78
CA ARG A 367 5.21 -4.37 -9.21
C ARG A 367 6.35 -3.53 -9.75
N GLY A 368 7.51 -3.57 -9.09
CA GLY A 368 8.63 -2.70 -9.39
C GLY A 368 8.63 -1.38 -8.60
N LYS A 369 8.20 -1.40 -7.33
CA LYS A 369 8.28 -0.23 -6.46
C LYS A 369 9.56 -0.26 -5.63
N ALA A 370 10.69 0.07 -6.24
CA ALA A 370 12.02 0.11 -5.63
C ALA A 370 12.24 1.33 -4.72
N VAL A 371 11.18 2.01 -4.30
CA VAL A 371 11.23 3.29 -3.57
C VAL A 371 10.32 3.29 -2.36
N GLY A 372 10.69 4.15 -1.39
CA GLY A 372 9.88 4.40 -0.21
C GLY A 372 9.42 5.85 -0.10
N GLN A 373 8.46 6.07 0.80
CA GLN A 373 7.80 7.36 0.96
C GLN A 373 7.85 7.80 2.41
N TYR A 374 8.14 9.10 2.62
CA TYR A 374 7.82 9.74 3.88
C TYR A 374 6.40 10.32 3.88
N ALA A 375 5.86 10.45 5.08
CA ALA A 375 4.61 11.11 5.35
C ALA A 375 4.88 12.54 5.86
N PHE A 376 4.39 13.53 5.14
CA PHE A 376 4.48 14.93 5.54
C PHE A 376 3.08 15.43 5.88
N ASP A 377 2.91 16.02 7.06
CA ASP A 377 1.64 16.60 7.50
C ASP A 377 1.62 18.10 7.20
N GLN A 378 0.54 18.59 6.56
CA GLN A 378 0.36 20.03 6.39
C GLN A 378 0.03 20.65 7.75
N PRO A 379 0.82 21.64 8.23
CA PRO A 379 0.57 22.25 9.53
C PRO A 379 -0.84 22.85 9.65
N GLY A 380 -1.56 22.42 10.70
CA GLY A 380 -2.90 22.93 10.99
C GLY A 380 -4.03 22.33 10.14
N CYS A 381 -3.75 21.33 9.30
CA CYS A 381 -4.72 20.67 8.42
C CYS A 381 -4.67 19.16 8.56
N ASP A 382 -5.76 18.48 8.22
CA ASP A 382 -5.81 17.02 8.10
C ASP A 382 -5.43 16.59 6.68
N ALA A 383 -4.31 17.11 6.17
CA ALA A 383 -3.76 16.73 4.88
C ALA A 383 -2.37 16.15 5.08
N ARG A 384 -2.11 15.00 4.46
CA ARG A 384 -0.85 14.28 4.46
C ARG A 384 -0.37 14.05 3.03
N LEU A 385 0.87 14.41 2.76
CA LEU A 385 1.56 14.10 1.52
C LEU A 385 2.42 12.85 1.75
N ARG A 386 2.14 11.78 1.02
CA ARG A 386 3.04 10.66 0.84
C ARG A 386 3.90 10.94 -0.38
N LEU A 387 5.18 11.14 -0.17
CA LEU A 387 6.12 11.54 -1.21
C LEU A 387 7.23 10.52 -1.33
N VAL A 388 7.52 10.06 -2.54
CA VAL A 388 8.71 9.23 -2.81
C VAL A 388 9.95 10.03 -2.39
N SER A 389 10.66 9.54 -1.38
CA SER A 389 11.73 10.28 -0.72
C SER A 389 13.06 9.54 -0.68
N PHE A 390 13.06 8.24 -0.92
CA PHE A 390 14.28 7.42 -0.92
C PHE A 390 14.13 6.20 -1.81
N GLU A 391 15.26 5.75 -2.34
CA GLU A 391 15.43 4.46 -3.01
C GLU A 391 15.71 3.38 -1.97
N ILE A 392 15.25 2.16 -2.25
CA ILE A 392 15.46 1.00 -1.39
C ILE A 392 16.40 0.03 -2.11
N LEU A 393 17.55 -0.22 -1.51
CA LEU A 393 18.55 -1.15 -2.01
C LEU A 393 18.77 -2.25 -0.97
N ASN A 394 19.23 -3.43 -1.38
CA ASN A 394 19.61 -4.48 -0.44
C ASN A 394 20.95 -4.16 0.25
N GLY A 395 21.43 -5.05 1.12
CA GLY A 395 22.68 -4.87 1.87
C GLY A 395 23.94 -4.73 1.00
N GLU A 396 23.90 -5.17 -0.26
CA GLU A 396 24.93 -5.01 -1.28
C GLU A 396 24.75 -3.75 -2.14
N GLU A 397 23.82 -2.87 -1.77
CA GLU A 397 23.45 -1.65 -2.48
C GLU A 397 22.86 -1.92 -3.88
N VAL A 398 22.15 -3.04 -4.05
CA VAL A 398 21.51 -3.43 -5.29
C VAL A 398 20.01 -3.16 -5.22
N GLY A 399 19.51 -2.32 -6.11
CA GLY A 399 18.10 -1.90 -6.26
C GLY A 399 17.68 -1.80 -7.72
N GLY A 400 16.96 -0.75 -8.07
CA GLY A 400 16.64 -0.40 -9.47
C GLY A 400 15.65 -1.34 -10.16
N TYR A 401 14.83 -2.09 -9.41
CA TYR A 401 13.83 -3.02 -9.95
C TYR A 401 12.51 -2.32 -10.29
N TYR A 402 12.58 -1.18 -11.01
CA TYR A 402 11.38 -0.36 -11.33
C TYR A 402 10.35 -1.04 -12.23
N THR A 403 10.72 -2.12 -12.92
CA THR A 403 9.84 -2.92 -13.79
C THR A 403 9.41 -4.24 -13.15
N GLY A 404 10.02 -4.62 -12.02
CA GLY A 404 9.80 -5.85 -11.27
C GLY A 404 11.11 -6.53 -10.90
N LEU A 405 11.09 -7.40 -9.91
CA LEU A 405 12.29 -8.10 -9.44
C LEU A 405 12.85 -9.07 -10.50
N ALA A 406 11.96 -9.84 -11.16
CA ALA A 406 12.38 -10.82 -12.16
C ALA A 406 12.95 -10.16 -13.41
N ASP A 407 12.41 -9.02 -13.84
CA ASP A 407 12.86 -8.27 -15.02
C ASP A 407 14.31 -7.78 -14.89
N THR A 408 14.85 -7.72 -13.67
CA THR A 408 16.27 -7.42 -13.43
C THR A 408 17.21 -8.54 -13.89
N GLY A 409 16.71 -9.73 -14.17
CA GLY A 409 17.50 -10.92 -14.49
C GLY A 409 18.26 -11.54 -13.31
N ARG A 410 18.07 -11.03 -12.10
CA ARG A 410 18.73 -11.52 -10.86
C ARG A 410 17.96 -12.62 -10.16
N PHE A 411 16.67 -12.75 -10.44
CA PHE A 411 15.79 -13.72 -9.83
C PHE A 411 15.30 -14.73 -10.85
N THR A 412 15.30 -16.01 -10.50
CA THR A 412 14.58 -17.02 -11.26
C THR A 412 13.08 -16.82 -11.04
N LEU A 413 12.31 -16.71 -12.12
CA LEU A 413 10.86 -16.69 -12.12
C LEU A 413 10.31 -17.95 -12.76
N CYS A 414 9.66 -18.80 -11.99
CA CYS A 414 8.84 -19.90 -12.51
C CYS A 414 7.43 -19.35 -12.77
N ALA A 415 7.14 -19.08 -14.05
CA ALA A 415 5.87 -18.51 -14.45
C ALA A 415 4.70 -19.46 -14.13
N ALA A 416 3.69 -18.96 -13.44
CA ALA A 416 2.45 -19.65 -13.11
C ALA A 416 1.29 -18.67 -13.07
N ALA A 417 0.07 -19.13 -13.31
CA ALA A 417 -1.11 -18.30 -13.14
C ALA A 417 -1.48 -18.19 -11.66
N ASP A 418 -2.17 -17.10 -11.28
CA ASP A 418 -2.94 -17.06 -10.05
C ASP A 418 -4.29 -17.71 -10.34
N ASP A 419 -4.41 -19.00 -10.07
CA ASP A 419 -5.66 -19.72 -10.29
C ASP A 419 -6.70 -19.34 -9.24
N LEU A 420 -7.50 -18.35 -9.59
CA LEU A 420 -8.53 -17.79 -8.70
C LEU A 420 -9.66 -18.79 -8.39
N SER A 421 -9.77 -19.89 -9.12
CA SER A 421 -10.84 -20.89 -8.92
C SER A 421 -10.55 -21.86 -7.76
N ARG A 422 -9.32 -21.84 -7.22
CA ARG A 422 -8.87 -22.81 -6.20
C ARG A 422 -8.43 -22.13 -4.90
N PRO A 423 -8.48 -22.86 -3.77
CA PRO A 423 -7.86 -22.44 -2.53
C PRO A 423 -6.35 -22.19 -2.68
N PHE A 424 -5.76 -21.32 -1.84
CA PHE A 424 -4.34 -20.95 -1.90
C PHE A 424 -3.36 -22.13 -1.81
N THR A 425 -3.71 -23.17 -1.06
CA THR A 425 -2.85 -24.34 -0.79
C THR A 425 -3.33 -25.63 -1.44
N ASP A 426 -4.21 -25.50 -2.44
CA ASP A 426 -4.56 -26.64 -3.28
C ASP A 426 -3.33 -26.99 -4.15
N PRO A 427 -2.82 -28.26 -4.12
CA PRO A 427 -1.68 -28.66 -4.96
C PRO A 427 -1.93 -28.49 -6.47
N GLU A 428 -3.17 -28.40 -6.89
CA GLU A 428 -3.56 -28.13 -8.29
C GLU A 428 -3.76 -26.65 -8.57
N GLU A 429 -3.62 -25.74 -7.57
CA GLU A 429 -3.53 -24.29 -7.81
C GLU A 429 -2.17 -24.00 -8.47
N ASP A 430 -2.19 -23.35 -9.63
CA ASP A 430 -1.02 -23.24 -10.50
C ASP A 430 0.23 -22.70 -9.81
N SER A 431 0.11 -21.60 -9.06
CA SER A 431 1.26 -20.99 -8.38
C SER A 431 1.75 -21.84 -7.21
N PHE A 432 0.85 -22.36 -6.40
CA PHE A 432 1.22 -23.18 -5.25
C PHE A 432 1.81 -24.53 -5.69
N GLY A 433 1.20 -25.22 -6.67
CA GLY A 433 1.71 -26.45 -7.26
C GLY A 433 3.08 -26.26 -7.93
N THR A 434 3.28 -25.12 -8.64
CA THR A 434 4.59 -24.77 -9.21
C THR A 434 5.63 -24.55 -8.12
N ALA A 435 5.28 -23.91 -7.01
CA ALA A 435 6.18 -23.70 -5.87
C ALA A 435 6.62 -25.03 -5.24
N LEU A 436 5.69 -25.95 -5.04
CA LEU A 436 6.00 -27.30 -4.55
C LEU A 436 6.90 -28.07 -5.52
N SER A 437 6.57 -28.07 -6.82
CA SER A 437 7.38 -28.74 -7.85
C SER A 437 8.80 -28.21 -7.89
N TRP A 438 8.98 -26.88 -7.78
CA TRP A 438 10.32 -26.32 -7.73
C TRP A 438 11.12 -26.76 -6.50
N LEU A 439 10.49 -26.82 -5.33
CA LEU A 439 11.13 -27.33 -4.10
C LEU A 439 11.49 -28.83 -4.20
N GLU A 440 10.79 -29.57 -5.02
CA GLU A 440 11.07 -31.00 -5.28
C GLU A 440 12.18 -31.22 -6.29
N GLU A 441 12.17 -30.48 -7.41
CA GLU A 441 13.02 -30.72 -8.58
C GLU A 441 14.24 -29.79 -8.64
N GLY A 442 14.22 -28.63 -7.94
CA GLY A 442 15.27 -27.60 -8.01
C GLY A 442 15.28 -26.82 -9.34
N SER A 443 14.20 -26.93 -10.13
CA SER A 443 14.06 -26.26 -11.42
C SER A 443 12.59 -25.91 -11.70
N CYS A 444 12.38 -24.87 -12.52
CA CYS A 444 11.02 -24.55 -12.96
C CYS A 444 10.45 -25.69 -13.81
N PRO A 445 9.16 -26.04 -13.65
CA PRO A 445 8.49 -27.00 -14.52
C PRO A 445 8.66 -26.62 -15.99
N SER A 446 8.90 -27.63 -16.84
CA SER A 446 9.15 -27.41 -18.29
C SER A 446 7.92 -26.89 -19.03
N GLN A 447 6.73 -27.07 -18.46
CA GLN A 447 5.48 -26.46 -18.89
C GLN A 447 4.81 -25.86 -17.65
N PRO A 448 4.30 -24.62 -17.72
CA PRO A 448 3.41 -24.12 -16.67
C PRO A 448 2.25 -25.11 -16.49
N ILE A 449 1.83 -25.33 -15.25
CA ILE A 449 0.77 -26.30 -14.91
C ILE A 449 -0.54 -25.90 -15.61
N SER A 450 -0.78 -24.63 -15.89
CA SER A 450 -1.79 -24.17 -16.86
C SER A 450 -1.24 -23.03 -17.72
N VAL A 451 -1.60 -23.05 -19.00
CA VAL A 451 -1.05 -22.15 -20.02
C VAL A 451 -2.12 -21.19 -20.48
N GLU A 452 -1.96 -20.04 -20.20
CA GLU A 452 -2.25 -18.72 -20.77
C GLU A 452 -2.58 -17.78 -19.62
N PRO A 453 -1.78 -16.72 -19.43
CA PRO A 453 -2.32 -15.59 -18.68
C PRO A 453 -3.61 -15.19 -19.39
N PRO A 454 -4.70 -14.95 -18.65
CA PRO A 454 -5.97 -14.55 -19.25
C PRO A 454 -5.70 -13.44 -20.28
N ARG A 455 -6.28 -13.51 -21.46
CA ARG A 455 -6.08 -12.49 -22.51
C ARG A 455 -6.36 -11.07 -22.05
N SER A 456 -7.07 -10.92 -20.93
CA SER A 456 -7.32 -9.67 -20.21
C SER A 456 -6.06 -8.95 -19.69
N TRP A 457 -4.94 -9.64 -19.48
CA TRP A 457 -3.64 -9.02 -19.16
C TRP A 457 -3.00 -8.33 -20.37
N ARG A 458 -3.44 -8.64 -21.59
CA ARG A 458 -3.12 -7.89 -22.79
C ARG A 458 -4.22 -6.87 -23.01
N ARG A 459 -4.09 -5.67 -22.42
CA ARG A 459 -4.87 -4.47 -22.73
C ARG A 459 -6.22 -4.76 -23.41
N SER A 460 -7.17 -5.38 -22.72
CA SER A 460 -8.55 -5.28 -23.09
C SER A 460 -9.00 -3.87 -22.70
N SER A 461 -9.28 -3.04 -23.68
CA SER A 461 -9.88 -1.72 -23.49
C SER A 461 -11.30 -1.77 -22.89
N ALA A 462 -11.77 -2.96 -22.52
CA ALA A 462 -13.12 -3.22 -22.03
C ALA A 462 -13.20 -3.47 -20.51
N LEU A 463 -12.09 -3.83 -19.83
CA LEU A 463 -12.16 -4.05 -18.38
C LEU A 463 -11.84 -2.76 -17.62
N PRO A 464 -12.66 -2.41 -16.62
CA PRO A 464 -12.41 -1.23 -15.80
C PRO A 464 -11.04 -1.32 -15.10
N ALA A 465 -10.26 -0.25 -15.14
CA ALA A 465 -8.90 -0.19 -14.58
C ALA A 465 -8.80 -0.57 -13.09
N TRP A 466 -9.91 -0.46 -12.33
CA TRP A 466 -9.98 -0.84 -10.92
C TRP A 466 -10.03 -2.36 -10.69
N LEU A 467 -10.40 -3.17 -11.70
CA LEU A 467 -10.34 -4.63 -11.63
C LEU A 467 -8.91 -5.16 -11.81
N LEU A 468 -8.09 -4.42 -12.53
CA LEU A 468 -6.69 -4.75 -12.80
C LEU A 468 -5.76 -4.24 -11.67
N HIS A 469 -6.28 -3.38 -10.82
CA HIS A 469 -5.56 -2.84 -9.68
C HIS A 469 -6.45 -3.01 -8.44
N PRO A 470 -6.01 -3.66 -7.38
CA PRO A 470 -6.69 -3.53 -6.10
C PRO A 470 -6.89 -2.03 -5.83
N PRO A 471 -7.98 -1.62 -5.17
CA PRO A 471 -8.17 -0.24 -4.78
C PRO A 471 -6.86 0.17 -4.16
N LYS A 472 -6.19 1.19 -4.72
CA LYS A 472 -4.79 1.54 -4.47
C LYS A 472 -4.44 1.29 -3.02
N ALA A 473 -4.00 0.07 -2.69
CA ALA A 473 -3.35 -0.23 -1.43
C ALA A 473 -2.04 0.52 -1.53
N LEU A 474 -2.09 1.73 -1.06
CA LEU A 474 -1.06 2.72 -1.19
C LEU A 474 0.09 2.27 -0.31
N GLY A 475 1.03 1.53 -0.90
CA GLY A 475 2.26 1.17 -0.24
C GLY A 475 2.99 2.45 0.16
N ALA A 476 3.13 2.66 1.43
CA ALA A 476 3.91 3.76 1.94
C ALA A 476 4.65 3.31 3.18
N ILE A 477 5.88 3.71 3.24
CA ILE A 477 6.81 3.39 4.30
C ILE A 477 7.14 4.72 4.98
N GLY A 478 6.74 4.86 6.22
CA GLY A 478 7.14 6.00 7.05
C GLY A 478 8.12 5.55 8.12
N TYR A 479 9.36 5.96 8.01
CA TYR A 479 10.32 5.84 9.12
C TYR A 479 10.31 7.16 9.89
N ARG A 480 9.96 7.12 11.18
CA ARG A 480 10.21 8.23 12.11
C ARG A 480 11.33 7.79 13.03
N ARG A 481 12.48 8.47 12.96
CA ARG A 481 13.40 8.49 14.10
C ARG A 481 12.82 9.42 15.17
N HIS A 482 12.70 8.91 16.37
CA HIS A 482 12.57 9.72 17.58
C HIS A 482 13.94 10.28 17.98
#